data_a50d7cb706247419827ec18fec4b6bbe
#
_entry.id   a50d7cb706247419827ec18fec4b6bbe
#
_cell.length_a   1.000
_cell.length_b   1.000
_cell.length_c   1.000
_cell.angle_alpha   90.00
_cell.angle_beta   90.00
_cell.angle_gamma   90.00
#
_symmetry.space_group_name_H-M   'P 1'
#
loop_
_entity.id
_entity.type
_entity.pdbx_description
1 polymer ?
#
loop_
_entity_poly.entity_id
_entity_poly.type
_entity_poly.pdbx_seq_one_letter_code
_entity_poly.pdbx_strand_id
1 'polypeptide(L)'
;MRNLIPILLAAVVLSSGCDPDGYSCSSDGCYEDNDNPQYQTLEDCNNMCDEQIPGGCGSPVLHEGYLYSTVQIGEQCWFAENCRYIPSVSPSSEINQTEPHYYVYGYEGTDVQFAISDSLYQIYGVLYNWPAIMTEDICPSGWHIPSDNDWKNLEVFLGMGESVVEQFGFRGTDEGYKIKSVFGWYNNGNGSDLFGFNALPGGLLAGIGFYGLQLHSFWWSSTQLDDTPMMRQLVFGQDDIYRLNEIQSVGMSARCVRD
;
A
#
# COMPACT_ATOMS: atom_id res chain seq x y z
N MET A 1 -74.36 -25.80 -14.59
CA MET A 1 -73.66 -24.51 -14.73
C MET A 1 -72.23 -24.66 -14.27
N ARG A 2 -71.30 -24.84 -15.19
CA ARG A 2 -69.85 -24.97 -14.91
C ARG A 2 -69.19 -23.62 -15.26
N ASN A 3 -68.69 -22.95 -14.25
CA ASN A 3 -67.91 -21.72 -14.44
C ASN A 3 -66.52 -22.07 -14.98
N LEU A 4 -66.22 -21.63 -16.18
CA LEU A 4 -64.92 -21.64 -16.77
C LEU A 4 -64.18 -20.38 -16.30
N ILE A 5 -63.06 -20.58 -15.57
CA ILE A 5 -62.11 -19.52 -15.20
C ILE A 5 -61.14 -19.36 -16.36
N PRO A 6 -60.93 -18.14 -16.92
CA PRO A 6 -59.92 -17.98 -17.97
C PRO A 6 -58.51 -17.98 -17.34
N ILE A 7 -57.67 -18.86 -17.86
CA ILE A 7 -56.24 -18.87 -17.56
C ILE A 7 -55.61 -17.70 -18.31
N LEU A 8 -55.14 -16.69 -17.56
CA LEU A 8 -54.30 -15.62 -18.10
C LEU A 8 -52.91 -16.22 -18.36
N LEU A 9 -52.54 -16.42 -19.62
CA LEU A 9 -51.16 -16.64 -20.00
C LEU A 9 -50.41 -15.33 -19.81
N ALA A 10 -49.57 -15.24 -18.80
CA ALA A 10 -48.58 -14.18 -18.73
C ALA A 10 -47.52 -14.45 -19.80
N ALA A 11 -47.46 -13.59 -20.80
CA ALA A 11 -46.37 -13.55 -21.76
C ALA A 11 -45.10 -13.13 -21.01
N VAL A 12 -44.15 -14.06 -20.83
CA VAL A 12 -42.80 -13.73 -20.44
C VAL A 12 -42.16 -13.02 -21.64
N VAL A 13 -42.03 -11.73 -21.56
CA VAL A 13 -41.18 -10.96 -22.47
C VAL A 13 -39.75 -11.30 -22.09
N LEU A 14 -39.14 -12.17 -22.84
CA LEU A 14 -37.68 -12.34 -22.83
C LEU A 14 -37.09 -11.08 -23.44
N SER A 15 -36.68 -10.12 -22.60
CA SER A 15 -35.80 -9.06 -23.03
C SER A 15 -34.45 -9.71 -23.34
N SER A 16 -34.09 -9.81 -24.60
CA SER A 16 -32.74 -10.09 -25.07
C SER A 16 -31.88 -8.84 -24.79
N GLY A 17 -31.60 -8.56 -23.53
CA GLY A 17 -30.50 -7.68 -23.14
C GLY A 17 -29.23 -8.51 -23.21
N CYS A 18 -28.18 -8.01 -23.82
CA CYS A 18 -26.85 -8.55 -23.60
C CYS A 18 -26.59 -8.44 -22.09
N ASP A 19 -26.40 -9.59 -21.42
CA ASP A 19 -25.88 -9.56 -20.07
C ASP A 19 -24.46 -8.96 -20.15
N PRO A 20 -24.06 -8.08 -19.22
CA PRO A 20 -22.70 -7.54 -19.18
C PRO A 20 -21.71 -8.69 -19.03
N ASP A 21 -20.52 -8.54 -19.62
CA ASP A 21 -19.44 -9.53 -19.50
C ASP A 21 -18.97 -9.68 -18.04
N GLY A 22 -19.28 -8.70 -17.19
CA GLY A 22 -19.05 -8.71 -15.75
C GLY A 22 -19.12 -7.33 -15.14
N TYR A 23 -18.60 -7.18 -13.94
CA TYR A 23 -18.69 -5.97 -13.12
C TYR A 23 -17.31 -5.58 -12.57
N SER A 24 -17.11 -4.27 -12.34
CA SER A 24 -15.93 -3.73 -11.67
C SER A 24 -16.33 -2.74 -10.58
N CYS A 25 -15.48 -2.58 -9.56
CA CYS A 25 -15.68 -1.63 -8.47
C CYS A 25 -15.20 -0.22 -8.84
N SER A 26 -15.90 0.79 -8.36
CA SER A 26 -15.48 2.19 -8.33
C SER A 26 -15.78 2.80 -6.96
N SER A 27 -15.39 4.07 -6.75
CA SER A 27 -15.76 4.83 -5.55
C SER A 27 -17.28 4.96 -5.34
N ASP A 28 -18.05 4.84 -6.41
CA ASP A 28 -19.52 4.98 -6.40
C ASP A 28 -20.23 3.61 -6.32
N GLY A 29 -19.49 2.51 -6.16
CA GLY A 29 -20.04 1.15 -6.13
C GLY A 29 -19.75 0.34 -7.40
N CYS A 30 -20.49 -0.76 -7.60
CA CYS A 30 -20.33 -1.62 -8.75
C CYS A 30 -20.91 -1.00 -10.03
N TYR A 31 -20.20 -1.17 -11.13
CA TYR A 31 -20.65 -0.82 -12.48
C TYR A 31 -20.41 -1.98 -13.45
N GLU A 32 -21.20 -2.01 -14.53
CA GLU A 32 -21.02 -2.99 -15.61
C GLU A 32 -19.72 -2.70 -16.38
N ASP A 33 -18.86 -3.70 -16.50
CA ASP A 33 -17.58 -3.61 -17.21
C ASP A 33 -17.49 -4.75 -18.23
N ASN A 34 -17.57 -4.37 -19.51
CA ASN A 34 -17.54 -5.31 -20.61
C ASN A 34 -16.14 -5.49 -21.21
N ASP A 35 -15.18 -4.66 -20.81
CA ASP A 35 -13.82 -4.69 -21.38
C ASP A 35 -12.84 -5.48 -20.51
N ASN A 36 -12.90 -5.31 -19.19
CA ASN A 36 -12.00 -6.01 -18.26
C ASN A 36 -12.65 -6.20 -16.88
N PRO A 37 -13.72 -7.00 -16.76
CA PRO A 37 -14.47 -7.15 -15.53
C PRO A 37 -13.64 -7.82 -14.41
N GLN A 38 -13.73 -7.27 -13.22
CA GLN A 38 -13.10 -7.83 -12.00
C GLN A 38 -13.97 -8.96 -11.40
N TYR A 39 -15.28 -8.88 -11.58
CA TYR A 39 -16.27 -9.82 -11.02
C TYR A 39 -17.25 -10.29 -12.10
N GLN A 40 -17.66 -11.56 -12.02
CA GLN A 40 -18.58 -12.15 -13.00
C GLN A 40 -20.06 -11.84 -12.70
N THR A 41 -20.38 -11.52 -11.46
CA THR A 41 -21.74 -11.21 -11.04
C THR A 41 -21.82 -9.87 -10.29
N LEU A 42 -22.97 -9.20 -10.37
CA LEU A 42 -23.24 -8.01 -9.58
C LEU A 42 -23.23 -8.32 -8.06
N GLU A 43 -23.62 -9.53 -7.66
CA GLU A 43 -23.61 -9.96 -6.28
C GLU A 43 -22.18 -10.11 -5.76
N ASP A 44 -21.28 -10.73 -6.53
CA ASP A 44 -19.87 -10.83 -6.17
C ASP A 44 -19.20 -9.45 -6.12
N CYS A 45 -19.52 -8.58 -7.10
CA CYS A 45 -19.03 -7.20 -7.11
C CYS A 45 -19.56 -6.43 -5.89
N ASN A 46 -20.87 -6.48 -5.60
CA ASN A 46 -21.44 -5.79 -4.45
C ASN A 46 -20.86 -6.32 -3.13
N ASN A 47 -20.70 -7.63 -2.97
CA ASN A 47 -20.09 -8.21 -1.79
C ASN A 47 -18.67 -7.67 -1.59
N MET A 48 -17.91 -7.50 -2.65
CA MET A 48 -16.54 -6.97 -2.58
C MET A 48 -16.49 -5.44 -2.52
N CYS A 49 -17.45 -4.73 -3.13
CA CYS A 49 -17.55 -3.26 -3.07
C CYS A 49 -18.27 -2.77 -1.80
N ASP A 50 -19.29 -3.50 -1.31
CA ASP A 50 -19.97 -3.24 -0.02
C ASP A 50 -19.10 -3.63 1.18
N GLU A 51 -18.06 -4.43 0.98
CA GLU A 51 -16.99 -4.62 1.97
C GLU A 51 -16.08 -3.38 2.11
N GLN A 52 -16.34 -2.30 1.39
CA GLN A 52 -16.03 -0.94 1.81
C GLN A 52 -17.03 -0.41 2.90
N ILE A 53 -17.82 -1.27 3.51
CA ILE A 53 -18.23 -1.07 4.89
C ILE A 53 -16.94 -0.84 5.68
N PRO A 54 -16.86 0.12 6.62
CA PRO A 54 -15.70 0.24 7.48
C PRO A 54 -15.55 -1.06 8.26
N GLY A 55 -15.01 -2.07 7.60
CA GLY A 55 -14.50 -3.28 8.21
C GLY A 55 -13.51 -2.80 9.26
N GLY A 56 -13.61 -3.31 10.48
CA GLY A 56 -12.59 -3.06 11.48
C GLY A 56 -11.21 -3.31 10.88
N CYS A 57 -10.18 -2.76 11.48
CA CYS A 57 -8.81 -3.09 11.09
C CYS A 57 -8.62 -4.62 11.04
N GLY A 58 -7.90 -5.10 10.05
CA GLY A 58 -7.79 -6.53 9.72
C GLY A 58 -8.61 -6.94 8.50
N SER A 59 -9.59 -6.12 8.07
CA SER A 59 -10.27 -6.32 6.79
C SER A 59 -9.42 -5.74 5.65
N PRO A 60 -9.37 -6.41 4.46
CA PRO A 60 -8.67 -5.87 3.31
C PRO A 60 -9.30 -4.58 2.79
N VAL A 61 -8.52 -3.73 2.15
CA VAL A 61 -8.97 -2.46 1.55
C VAL A 61 -8.62 -2.45 0.07
N LEU A 62 -9.64 -2.31 -0.78
CA LEU A 62 -9.44 -2.16 -2.22
C LEU A 62 -9.04 -0.71 -2.52
N HIS A 63 -7.93 -0.54 -3.24
CA HIS A 63 -7.48 0.77 -3.72
C HIS A 63 -6.74 0.61 -5.04
N GLU A 64 -7.15 1.36 -6.05
CA GLU A 64 -6.56 1.36 -7.39
C GLU A 64 -6.36 -0.07 -7.98
N GLY A 65 -7.40 -0.90 -7.84
CA GLY A 65 -7.42 -2.28 -8.35
C GLY A 65 -6.57 -3.28 -7.56
N TYR A 66 -5.98 -2.88 -6.43
CA TYR A 66 -5.21 -3.77 -5.56
C TYR A 66 -5.85 -3.90 -4.17
N LEU A 67 -5.95 -5.13 -3.66
CA LEU A 67 -6.55 -5.44 -2.37
C LEU A 67 -5.47 -5.49 -1.29
N TYR A 68 -5.34 -4.43 -0.52
CA TYR A 68 -4.36 -4.31 0.57
C TYR A 68 -4.83 -5.02 1.82
N SER A 69 -3.97 -5.85 2.39
CA SER A 69 -4.17 -6.37 3.74
C SER A 69 -3.93 -5.26 4.78
N THR A 70 -4.71 -5.27 5.87
CA THR A 70 -4.54 -4.32 6.97
C THR A 70 -4.28 -5.01 8.30
N VAL A 71 -3.65 -4.31 9.23
CA VAL A 71 -3.28 -4.84 10.54
C VAL A 71 -3.44 -3.78 11.62
N GLN A 72 -4.00 -4.22 12.76
CA GLN A 72 -4.10 -3.37 13.96
C GLN A 72 -2.79 -3.44 14.76
N ILE A 73 -2.17 -2.29 14.98
CA ILE A 73 -0.98 -2.16 15.83
C ILE A 73 -1.22 -1.04 16.83
N GLY A 74 -1.44 -1.38 18.09
CA GLY A 74 -1.91 -0.44 19.08
C GLY A 74 -3.31 0.09 18.74
N GLU A 75 -3.44 1.42 18.72
CA GLU A 75 -4.68 2.10 18.33
C GLU A 75 -4.75 2.40 16.83
N GLN A 76 -3.65 2.15 16.08
CA GLN A 76 -3.54 2.48 14.65
C GLN A 76 -3.83 1.28 13.76
N CYS A 77 -4.46 1.55 12.62
CA CYS A 77 -4.65 0.56 11.56
C CYS A 77 -3.71 0.89 10.40
N TRP A 78 -2.86 -0.07 10.05
CA TRP A 78 -1.83 0.07 9.02
C TRP A 78 -2.08 -0.86 7.85
N PHE A 79 -1.63 -0.48 6.67
CA PHE A 79 -1.41 -1.47 5.61
C PHE A 79 -0.35 -2.48 6.07
N ALA A 80 -0.59 -3.77 5.86
CA ALA A 80 0.35 -4.85 6.16
C ALA A 80 1.41 -5.03 5.06
N GLU A 81 1.42 -4.16 4.06
CA GLU A 81 2.32 -4.18 2.91
C GLU A 81 2.58 -2.78 2.35
N ASN A 82 3.61 -2.64 1.51
CA ASN A 82 3.95 -1.35 0.88
C ASN A 82 2.94 -0.98 -0.19
N CYS A 83 2.71 0.32 -0.38
CA CYS A 83 1.85 0.86 -1.43
C CYS A 83 2.32 0.45 -2.83
N ARG A 84 1.34 0.27 -3.75
CA ARG A 84 1.52 -0.22 -5.11
C ARG A 84 0.94 0.70 -6.18
N TYR A 85 0.35 1.82 -5.78
CA TYR A 85 -0.16 2.81 -6.72
C TYR A 85 0.95 3.30 -7.65
N ILE A 86 0.76 3.18 -8.97
CA ILE A 86 1.77 3.49 -9.98
C ILE A 86 1.12 4.04 -11.25
N PRO A 87 0.75 5.34 -11.30
CA PRO A 87 0.12 5.94 -12.47
C PRO A 87 1.10 6.13 -13.65
N SER A 88 2.39 6.18 -13.35
CA SER A 88 3.50 6.23 -14.30
C SER A 88 4.71 5.56 -13.68
N VAL A 89 5.73 5.21 -14.48
CA VAL A 89 6.99 4.68 -13.98
C VAL A 89 8.17 5.39 -14.67
N SER A 90 9.19 5.71 -13.88
CA SER A 90 10.39 6.38 -14.32
C SER A 90 11.62 5.47 -14.18
N PRO A 91 12.60 5.56 -15.11
CA PRO A 91 13.91 4.91 -14.93
C PRO A 91 14.72 5.58 -13.81
N SER A 92 15.72 4.89 -13.28
CA SER A 92 16.54 5.37 -12.16
C SER A 92 17.33 6.65 -12.48
N SER A 93 17.53 6.96 -13.76
CA SER A 93 18.19 8.19 -14.21
C SER A 93 17.34 9.46 -14.10
N GLU A 94 16.03 9.30 -13.90
CA GLU A 94 15.06 10.41 -13.80
C GLU A 94 14.71 10.67 -12.35
N ILE A 95 15.62 11.24 -11.57
CA ILE A 95 15.36 11.68 -10.19
C ILE A 95 14.88 13.13 -10.15
N ASN A 96 13.89 13.43 -9.31
CA ASN A 96 13.28 14.75 -9.25
C ASN A 96 12.91 15.12 -7.79
N GLN A 97 13.08 16.42 -7.42
CA GLN A 97 12.78 16.93 -6.09
C GLN A 97 11.42 17.64 -6.00
N THR A 98 10.80 17.97 -7.14
CA THR A 98 9.61 18.82 -7.19
C THR A 98 8.40 18.17 -7.83
N GLU A 99 8.63 17.23 -8.76
CA GLU A 99 7.58 16.54 -9.49
C GLU A 99 7.42 15.09 -9.00
N PRO A 100 6.20 14.54 -8.96
CA PRO A 100 5.96 13.15 -8.58
C PRO A 100 6.66 12.16 -9.52
N HIS A 101 7.45 11.25 -8.95
CA HIS A 101 8.07 10.14 -9.67
C HIS A 101 7.85 8.82 -8.92
N TYR A 102 7.63 7.76 -9.70
CA TYR A 102 7.30 6.41 -9.24
C TYR A 102 8.31 5.44 -9.83
N TYR A 103 8.89 4.57 -9.02
CA TYR A 103 9.94 3.66 -9.47
C TYR A 103 9.64 2.22 -9.01
N VAL A 104 10.03 1.27 -9.82
CA VAL A 104 10.08 -0.15 -9.45
C VAL A 104 11.54 -0.54 -9.35
N TYR A 105 11.93 -1.16 -8.24
CA TYR A 105 13.33 -1.50 -8.00
C TYR A 105 13.93 -2.31 -9.15
N GLY A 106 15.00 -1.81 -9.75
CA GLY A 106 15.71 -2.44 -10.88
C GLY A 106 15.05 -2.30 -12.24
N TYR A 107 13.86 -1.71 -12.35
CA TYR A 107 13.20 -1.47 -13.63
C TYR A 107 13.62 -0.12 -14.22
N GLU A 108 14.08 -0.14 -15.49
CA GLU A 108 14.64 1.05 -16.18
C GLU A 108 13.75 1.50 -17.37
N GLY A 109 12.56 0.94 -17.51
CA GLY A 109 11.61 1.32 -18.55
C GLY A 109 10.62 2.39 -18.08
N THR A 110 9.70 2.75 -19.00
CA THR A 110 8.62 3.71 -18.76
C THR A 110 7.23 3.10 -18.98
N ASP A 111 7.16 1.81 -19.24
CA ASP A 111 5.89 1.09 -19.44
C ASP A 111 5.39 0.51 -18.12
N VAL A 112 4.25 1.02 -17.65
CA VAL A 112 3.62 0.61 -16.38
C VAL A 112 3.22 -0.87 -16.40
N GLN A 113 2.71 -1.40 -17.52
CA GLN A 113 2.28 -2.80 -17.60
C GLN A 113 3.45 -3.77 -17.46
N PHE A 114 4.62 -3.44 -18.02
CA PHE A 114 5.83 -4.21 -17.78
C PHE A 114 6.35 -4.07 -16.36
N ALA A 115 6.30 -2.84 -15.78
CA ALA A 115 6.73 -2.59 -14.42
C ALA A 115 5.90 -3.39 -13.40
N ILE A 116 4.57 -3.40 -13.51
CA ILE A 116 3.69 -4.15 -12.60
C ILE A 116 3.81 -5.68 -12.76
N SER A 117 4.27 -6.17 -13.93
CA SER A 117 4.55 -7.59 -14.14
C SER A 117 5.90 -8.04 -13.55
N ASP A 118 6.74 -7.09 -13.13
CA ASP A 118 8.05 -7.39 -12.54
C ASP A 118 7.90 -8.04 -11.15
N SER A 119 8.71 -9.05 -10.88
CA SER A 119 8.69 -9.79 -9.62
C SER A 119 9.03 -8.91 -8.40
N LEU A 120 9.87 -7.88 -8.56
CA LEU A 120 10.24 -6.97 -7.47
C LEU A 120 9.10 -6.00 -7.15
N TYR A 121 8.32 -5.57 -8.16
CA TYR A 121 7.07 -4.87 -7.89
C TYR A 121 6.09 -5.75 -7.11
N GLN A 122 5.93 -7.02 -7.51
CA GLN A 122 5.01 -7.96 -6.86
C GLN A 122 5.39 -8.26 -5.40
N ILE A 123 6.68 -8.14 -5.06
CA ILE A 123 7.17 -8.39 -3.69
C ILE A 123 7.23 -7.10 -2.88
N TYR A 124 7.82 -6.04 -3.41
CA TYR A 124 8.21 -4.86 -2.63
C TYR A 124 7.34 -3.62 -2.87
N GLY A 125 6.48 -3.64 -3.90
CA GLY A 125 5.66 -2.49 -4.28
C GLY A 125 6.48 -1.42 -5.02
N VAL A 126 6.09 -0.17 -4.84
CA VAL A 126 6.62 0.99 -5.53
C VAL A 126 7.52 1.80 -4.61
N LEU A 127 8.58 2.38 -5.17
CA LEU A 127 9.39 3.41 -4.54
C LEU A 127 8.93 4.77 -5.07
N TYR A 128 8.65 5.69 -4.17
CA TYR A 128 8.11 7.02 -4.42
C TYR A 128 9.14 8.07 -4.03
N ASN A 129 9.33 9.11 -4.85
CA ASN A 129 9.95 10.31 -4.32
C ASN A 129 8.96 11.05 -3.39
N TRP A 130 9.45 12.00 -2.61
CA TRP A 130 8.58 12.67 -1.64
C TRP A 130 7.44 13.48 -2.28
N PRO A 131 7.62 14.20 -3.41
CA PRO A 131 6.48 14.80 -4.11
C PRO A 131 5.38 13.80 -4.49
N ALA A 132 5.73 12.57 -4.85
CA ALA A 132 4.73 11.55 -5.18
C ALA A 132 3.90 11.15 -3.96
N ILE A 133 4.51 10.95 -2.79
CA ILE A 133 3.75 10.58 -1.58
C ILE A 133 2.84 11.70 -1.07
N MET A 134 3.04 12.93 -1.52
CA MET A 134 2.19 14.08 -1.18
C MET A 134 1.02 14.25 -2.14
N THR A 135 0.86 13.37 -3.15
CA THR A 135 -0.37 13.28 -3.93
C THR A 135 -1.47 12.57 -3.13
N GLU A 136 -2.73 12.90 -3.40
CA GLU A 136 -3.87 12.34 -2.66
C GLU A 136 -4.20 10.89 -3.05
N ASP A 137 -3.58 10.37 -4.12
CA ASP A 137 -3.96 9.09 -4.73
C ASP A 137 -3.26 7.86 -4.16
N ILE A 138 -2.19 8.02 -3.37
CA ILE A 138 -1.42 6.86 -2.86
C ILE A 138 -2.18 6.09 -1.79
N CYS A 139 -2.93 6.79 -0.93
CA CYS A 139 -3.76 6.17 0.09
C CYS A 139 -5.25 6.33 -0.25
N PRO A 140 -6.08 5.32 0.02
CA PRO A 140 -7.52 5.42 -0.19
C PRO A 140 -8.16 6.44 0.76
N SER A 141 -9.40 6.85 0.46
CA SER A 141 -10.17 7.73 1.34
C SER A 141 -10.26 7.19 2.77
N GLY A 142 -10.05 8.04 3.78
CA GLY A 142 -9.97 7.65 5.19
C GLY A 142 -8.63 7.03 5.61
N TRP A 143 -7.60 7.15 4.75
CA TRP A 143 -6.23 6.73 5.01
C TRP A 143 -5.25 7.82 4.55
N HIS A 144 -4.10 7.88 5.19
CA HIS A 144 -3.06 8.86 4.84
C HIS A 144 -1.65 8.26 4.91
N ILE A 145 -0.68 8.95 4.30
CA ILE A 145 0.74 8.67 4.49
C ILE A 145 1.12 9.02 5.92
N PRO A 146 1.72 8.12 6.70
CA PRO A 146 2.01 8.32 8.11
C PRO A 146 2.81 9.60 8.34
N SER A 147 2.38 10.42 9.28
CA SER A 147 3.19 11.50 9.82
C SER A 147 4.33 10.95 10.70
N ASP A 148 5.29 11.79 11.04
CA ASP A 148 6.32 11.42 12.02
C ASP A 148 5.71 11.01 13.37
N ASN A 149 4.56 11.61 13.73
CA ASN A 149 3.85 11.26 14.94
C ASN A 149 3.17 9.88 14.86
N ASP A 150 2.62 9.50 13.70
CA ASP A 150 2.06 8.16 13.52
C ASP A 150 3.14 7.08 13.64
N TRP A 151 4.30 7.31 13.06
CA TRP A 151 5.46 6.44 13.25
C TRP A 151 5.88 6.35 14.72
N LYS A 152 5.93 7.46 15.45
CA LYS A 152 6.25 7.46 16.89
C LYS A 152 5.23 6.70 17.70
N ASN A 153 3.93 6.84 17.42
CA ASN A 153 2.88 6.10 18.11
C ASN A 153 3.04 4.58 17.90
N LEU A 154 3.34 4.16 16.67
CA LEU A 154 3.71 2.77 16.36
C LEU A 154 4.92 2.33 17.20
N GLU A 155 6.00 3.10 17.19
CA GLU A 155 7.26 2.78 17.87
C GLU A 155 7.10 2.70 19.39
N VAL A 156 6.31 3.60 20.00
CA VAL A 156 5.96 3.53 21.44
C VAL A 156 5.18 2.26 21.75
N PHE A 157 4.19 1.89 20.92
CA PHE A 157 3.46 0.65 21.09
C PHE A 157 4.37 -0.58 21.03
N LEU A 158 5.38 -0.57 20.15
CA LEU A 158 6.37 -1.64 20.03
C LEU A 158 7.29 -1.76 21.26
N GLY A 159 7.31 -0.75 22.13
CA GLY A 159 8.07 -0.73 23.37
C GLY A 159 9.14 0.34 23.49
N MET A 160 9.27 1.23 22.47
CA MET A 160 10.21 2.34 22.53
C MET A 160 9.79 3.36 23.60
N GLY A 161 10.72 3.76 24.45
CA GLY A 161 10.45 4.76 25.48
C GLY A 161 10.16 6.13 24.90
N GLU A 162 9.22 6.90 25.49
CA GLU A 162 8.79 8.21 25.03
C GLU A 162 9.93 9.22 24.84
N SER A 163 10.98 9.16 25.66
CA SER A 163 12.15 10.03 25.49
C SER A 163 13.13 9.55 24.39
N VAL A 164 13.05 8.28 24.01
CA VAL A 164 13.89 7.66 22.99
C VAL A 164 13.27 7.88 21.60
N VAL A 165 11.95 7.82 21.49
CA VAL A 165 11.23 7.96 20.24
C VAL A 165 11.46 9.31 19.55
N GLU A 166 11.78 10.35 20.30
CA GLU A 166 12.08 11.70 19.81
C GLU A 166 13.50 11.86 19.24
N GLN A 167 14.39 10.90 19.52
CA GLN A 167 15.79 10.99 19.09
C GLN A 167 15.94 10.71 17.58
N PHE A 168 17.06 11.17 17.02
CA PHE A 168 17.48 10.89 15.66
C PHE A 168 18.50 9.75 15.64
N GLY A 169 18.67 9.14 14.48
CA GLY A 169 19.59 8.02 14.27
C GLY A 169 18.96 6.70 14.68
N PHE A 170 19.78 5.71 14.95
CA PHE A 170 19.36 4.41 15.47
C PHE A 170 18.88 4.54 16.90
N ARG A 171 17.68 4.04 17.19
CA ARG A 171 17.03 4.17 18.49
C ARG A 171 16.08 3.01 18.77
N GLY A 172 15.87 2.75 20.06
CA GLY A 172 15.15 1.58 20.54
C GLY A 172 16.06 0.40 20.82
N THR A 173 15.51 -0.79 20.85
CA THR A 173 16.23 -2.03 21.19
C THR A 173 15.88 -3.21 20.30
N ASP A 174 14.56 -3.51 20.14
CA ASP A 174 14.06 -4.66 19.38
C ASP A 174 12.79 -4.34 18.55
N GLU A 175 12.43 -3.06 18.48
CA GLU A 175 11.21 -2.61 17.79
C GLU A 175 11.29 -2.91 16.30
N GLY A 176 12.48 -2.76 15.69
CA GLY A 176 12.71 -3.13 14.30
C GLY A 176 12.58 -4.62 14.07
N TYR A 177 13.10 -5.47 14.98
CA TYR A 177 12.93 -6.92 14.89
C TYR A 177 11.46 -7.35 14.94
N LYS A 178 10.65 -6.69 15.76
CA LYS A 178 9.19 -6.99 15.91
C LYS A 178 8.39 -6.74 14.65
N ILE A 179 8.81 -5.81 13.78
CA ILE A 179 8.08 -5.45 12.56
C ILE A 179 8.73 -5.92 11.26
N LYS A 180 10.01 -6.32 11.26
CA LYS A 180 10.64 -6.95 10.10
C LYS A 180 9.92 -8.23 9.72
N SER A 181 9.73 -8.44 8.41
CA SER A 181 9.21 -9.68 7.85
C SER A 181 10.04 -10.90 8.27
N VAL A 182 9.39 -12.07 8.32
CA VAL A 182 10.02 -13.34 8.64
C VAL A 182 10.84 -13.92 7.48
N PHE A 183 10.90 -13.20 6.35
CA PHE A 183 11.65 -13.59 5.15
C PHE A 183 12.15 -12.37 4.37
N GLY A 184 13.08 -12.61 3.44
CA GLY A 184 13.57 -11.60 2.47
C GLY A 184 14.78 -10.81 2.92
N TRP A 185 15.10 -10.76 4.21
CA TRP A 185 16.27 -10.08 4.74
C TRP A 185 17.54 -10.92 4.57
N TYR A 186 18.63 -10.26 4.17
CA TYR A 186 19.93 -10.90 3.96
C TYR A 186 20.46 -11.54 5.25
N ASN A 187 21.17 -12.65 5.12
CA ASN A 187 21.99 -13.28 6.15
C ASN A 187 21.31 -13.45 7.52
N ASN A 188 20.10 -14.01 7.54
CA ASN A 188 19.26 -14.20 8.73
C ASN A 188 18.87 -12.88 9.46
N GLY A 189 18.86 -11.76 8.75
CA GLY A 189 18.38 -10.47 9.27
C GLY A 189 16.85 -10.36 9.36
N ASN A 190 16.11 -11.47 9.20
CA ASN A 190 14.65 -11.50 9.33
C ASN A 190 14.24 -11.18 10.77
N GLY A 191 13.04 -10.57 10.91
CA GLY A 191 12.42 -10.34 12.20
C GLY A 191 11.40 -11.40 12.58
N SER A 192 10.60 -11.07 13.60
CA SER A 192 9.51 -11.93 14.08
C SER A 192 8.16 -11.62 13.42
N ASP A 193 8.02 -10.43 12.83
CA ASP A 193 6.76 -9.89 12.33
C ASP A 193 5.60 -10.07 13.33
N LEU A 194 5.88 -9.76 14.60
CA LEU A 194 5.03 -10.08 15.74
C LEU A 194 3.61 -9.52 15.60
N PHE A 195 3.48 -8.41 14.89
CA PHE A 195 2.22 -7.67 14.73
C PHE A 195 1.68 -7.69 13.29
N GLY A 196 2.32 -8.41 12.36
CA GLY A 196 1.88 -8.48 10.95
C GLY A 196 2.16 -7.21 10.15
N PHE A 197 3.09 -6.36 10.58
CA PHE A 197 3.51 -5.20 9.81
C PHE A 197 4.22 -5.59 8.52
N ASN A 198 4.91 -6.73 8.50
CA ASN A 198 5.59 -7.32 7.34
C ASN A 198 6.54 -6.34 6.64
N ALA A 199 7.48 -5.78 7.38
CA ALA A 199 8.49 -4.86 6.85
C ALA A 199 9.49 -5.60 5.95
N LEU A 200 9.27 -5.54 4.63
CA LEU A 200 10.14 -6.15 3.62
C LEU A 200 11.33 -5.24 3.26
N PRO A 201 12.54 -5.80 3.02
CA PRO A 201 13.74 -5.04 2.69
C PRO A 201 13.78 -4.62 1.21
N GLY A 202 12.93 -3.67 0.83
CA GLY A 202 12.74 -3.21 -0.55
C GLY A 202 13.81 -2.26 -1.07
N GLY A 203 14.78 -1.85 -0.25
CA GLY A 203 15.80 -0.88 -0.64
C GLY A 203 15.26 0.52 -0.90
N LEU A 204 16.03 1.31 -1.67
CA LEU A 204 15.69 2.66 -2.12
C LEU A 204 16.28 2.96 -3.50
N LEU A 205 15.85 4.08 -4.10
CA LEU A 205 16.52 4.74 -5.22
C LEU A 205 17.17 6.03 -4.73
N ALA A 206 18.46 6.22 -4.98
CA ALA A 206 19.19 7.47 -4.75
C ALA A 206 19.97 7.89 -5.99
N GLY A 207 20.66 9.04 -5.96
CA GLY A 207 21.35 9.62 -7.12
C GLY A 207 22.35 8.72 -7.85
N ILE A 208 22.73 7.60 -7.28
CA ILE A 208 23.64 6.59 -7.88
C ILE A 208 22.91 5.35 -8.41
N GLY A 209 21.56 5.29 -8.30
CA GLY A 209 20.74 4.15 -8.71
C GLY A 209 20.07 3.43 -7.53
N PHE A 210 19.55 2.24 -7.80
CA PHE A 210 18.90 1.40 -6.77
C PHE A 210 19.92 0.82 -5.79
N TYR A 211 19.57 0.80 -4.51
CA TYR A 211 20.47 0.37 -3.43
C TYR A 211 19.73 -0.37 -2.31
N GLY A 212 20.39 -1.31 -1.69
CA GLY A 212 20.01 -1.87 -0.39
C GLY A 212 18.90 -2.93 -0.43
N LEU A 213 18.53 -3.48 -1.61
CA LEU A 213 17.61 -4.61 -1.69
C LEU A 213 18.09 -5.77 -0.78
N GLN A 214 17.16 -6.35 -0.02
CA GLN A 214 17.41 -7.36 1.01
C GLN A 214 18.23 -6.89 2.22
N LEU A 215 18.81 -5.69 2.19
CA LEU A 215 19.63 -5.14 3.28
C LEU A 215 18.90 -4.07 4.09
N HIS A 216 18.04 -3.29 3.43
CA HIS A 216 17.40 -2.12 4.02
C HIS A 216 15.94 -2.03 3.61
N SER A 217 15.13 -1.47 4.50
CA SER A 217 13.81 -0.92 4.19
C SER A 217 13.80 0.56 4.51
N PHE A 218 13.08 1.34 3.69
CA PHE A 218 12.92 2.77 3.90
C PHE A 218 11.47 3.16 3.66
N TRP A 219 10.93 4.02 4.51
CA TRP A 219 9.59 4.57 4.36
C TRP A 219 9.59 6.06 4.61
N TRP A 220 8.87 6.75 3.74
CA TRP A 220 8.58 8.16 3.95
C TRP A 220 7.64 8.39 5.12
N SER A 221 7.77 9.58 5.69
CA SER A 221 6.74 10.24 6.49
C SER A 221 6.20 11.45 5.73
N SER A 222 4.94 11.80 5.92
CA SER A 222 4.38 13.05 5.38
C SER A 222 4.88 14.31 6.09
N THR A 223 5.62 14.18 7.18
CA THR A 223 6.17 15.29 7.97
C THR A 223 7.51 15.75 7.40
N GLN A 224 7.70 17.07 7.33
CA GLN A 224 8.99 17.70 7.09
C GLN A 224 9.56 18.32 8.38
N LEU A 225 10.86 18.30 8.51
CA LEU A 225 11.63 19.07 9.47
C LEU A 225 12.62 19.97 8.71
N ASP A 226 12.54 21.27 8.91
CA ASP A 226 13.38 22.26 8.21
C ASP A 226 13.37 22.04 6.67
N ASP A 227 12.17 21.93 6.08
CA ASP A 227 11.91 21.67 4.66
C ASP A 227 12.46 20.32 4.12
N THR A 228 12.91 19.44 5.00
CA THR A 228 13.43 18.12 4.62
C THR A 228 12.52 17.01 5.18
N PRO A 229 12.02 16.09 4.31
CA PRO A 229 11.10 15.04 4.73
C PRO A 229 11.71 14.06 5.73
N MET A 230 10.91 13.68 6.72
CA MET A 230 11.26 12.63 7.67
C MET A 230 11.09 11.24 7.07
N MET A 231 11.90 10.28 7.52
CA MET A 231 11.82 8.88 7.09
C MET A 231 12.08 7.90 8.22
N ARG A 232 11.78 6.62 7.96
CA ARG A 232 12.16 5.48 8.79
C ARG A 232 12.98 4.49 7.97
N GLN A 233 13.97 3.85 8.64
CA GLN A 233 14.78 2.80 8.05
C GLN A 233 14.92 1.62 9.01
N LEU A 234 14.89 0.42 8.44
CA LEU A 234 15.37 -0.81 9.08
C LEU A 234 16.58 -1.34 8.32
N VAL A 235 17.51 -1.95 9.04
CA VAL A 235 18.75 -2.47 8.49
C VAL A 235 18.92 -3.94 8.88
N PHE A 236 19.40 -4.80 7.97
CA PHE A 236 19.74 -6.16 8.32
C PHE A 236 20.77 -6.18 9.47
N GLY A 237 20.65 -7.12 10.39
CA GLY A 237 21.56 -7.23 11.53
C GLY A 237 21.42 -6.13 12.61
N GLN A 238 20.43 -5.24 12.49
CA GLN A 238 20.04 -4.26 13.50
C GLN A 238 18.58 -4.52 13.90
N ASP A 239 18.29 -4.48 15.20
CA ASP A 239 16.95 -4.74 15.72
C ASP A 239 16.18 -3.46 16.11
N ASP A 240 16.85 -2.33 16.10
CA ASP A 240 16.34 -0.98 16.33
C ASP A 240 15.79 -0.33 15.05
N ILE A 241 15.27 0.89 15.20
CA ILE A 241 14.70 1.68 14.09
C ILE A 241 15.52 2.96 13.90
N TYR A 242 15.87 3.26 12.65
CA TYR A 242 16.53 4.51 12.28
C TYR A 242 15.50 5.58 11.91
N ARG A 243 15.64 6.79 12.46
CA ARG A 243 14.84 7.97 12.17
C ARG A 243 15.73 9.10 11.74
N LEU A 244 15.49 9.62 10.55
CA LEU A 244 16.22 10.76 10.00
C LEU A 244 15.33 11.53 9.02
N ASN A 245 15.81 12.64 8.51
CA ASN A 245 15.29 13.31 7.33
C ASN A 245 16.17 12.98 6.09
N GLU A 246 15.57 13.08 4.90
CA GLU A 246 16.25 12.75 3.64
C GLU A 246 15.77 13.69 2.52
N ILE A 247 16.56 13.84 1.45
CA ILE A 247 16.22 14.72 0.32
C ILE A 247 15.02 14.19 -0.46
N GLN A 248 14.19 15.08 -0.95
CA GLN A 248 12.90 14.79 -1.58
C GLN A 248 12.98 13.91 -2.85
N SER A 249 14.13 13.88 -3.52
CA SER A 249 14.33 13.12 -4.77
C SER A 249 14.61 11.63 -4.56
N VAL A 250 14.84 11.18 -3.33
CA VAL A 250 15.08 9.76 -3.04
C VAL A 250 13.78 8.98 -3.21
N GLY A 251 13.84 7.81 -3.85
CA GLY A 251 12.73 6.89 -3.98
C GLY A 251 12.69 5.91 -2.81
N MET A 252 11.65 5.96 -1.98
CA MET A 252 11.42 5.06 -0.84
C MET A 252 10.02 4.46 -0.89
N SER A 253 9.81 3.37 -0.17
CA SER A 253 8.46 2.81 0.01
C SER A 253 7.52 3.78 0.73
N ALA A 254 6.22 3.57 0.55
CA ALA A 254 5.16 4.21 1.32
C ALA A 254 4.27 3.16 1.96
N ARG A 255 3.61 3.53 3.05
CA ARG A 255 2.51 2.80 3.69
C ARG A 255 1.41 3.75 4.06
N CYS A 256 0.18 3.23 4.13
CA CYS A 256 -0.94 4.02 4.62
C CYS A 256 -1.29 3.62 6.05
N VAL A 257 -1.72 4.60 6.81
CA VAL A 257 -2.33 4.46 8.14
C VAL A 257 -3.72 5.07 8.09
N ARG A 258 -4.68 4.47 8.81
CA ARG A 258 -6.08 4.91 8.84
C ARG A 258 -6.23 6.16 9.71
N ASP A 259 -7.14 7.08 9.29
CA ASP A 259 -7.53 8.30 10.01
C ASP A 259 -8.21 8.02 11.35
#